data_6a4f9920394bf7ef781c26458990f465
#
_entry.id   6a4f9920394bf7ef781c26458990f465
#
_cell.length_a   1.000
_cell.length_b   1.000
_cell.length_c   1.000
_cell.angle_alpha   90.00
_cell.angle_beta   90.00
_cell.angle_gamma   90.00
#
_symmetry.space_group_name_H-M   'P 1'
#
loop_
_entity.id
_entity.type
_entity.pdbx_description
1 polymer ?
#
loop_
_entity_poly.entity_id
_entity_poly.type
_entity_poly.pdbx_seq_one_letter_code
_entity_poly.pdbx_strand_id
1 'polypeptide(L)'
;MSGFQTIFHKTELCIIGGGIAGLCAAVAAARHGTKVVLMHERPMLGGNASSEIRMWVSGAHGKNNRETGIIEELSLENHYRNPDKNYSLWDGVMYELAAYTPGITLLLNCTCDDCQMEGNRVVSVSGWQMTTQRFHEVEAGLFADCSGDSVLAPLTGADFRMGREAEREFGEDIAPQQADKKTMGMSCMIQAREESRPSEFIPPS
;
A
#
# COMPACT_ATOMS: atom_id res chain seq x y z
N MET A 1 -7.82 4.78 -35.06
CA MET A 1 -6.92 4.99 -33.89
C MET A 1 -6.92 3.69 -33.14
N SER A 2 -5.77 3.03 -33.01
CA SER A 2 -5.67 1.85 -32.14
C SER A 2 -5.78 2.36 -30.70
N GLY A 3 -6.88 2.03 -30.02
CA GLY A 3 -7.02 2.29 -28.59
C GLY A 3 -5.95 1.55 -27.79
N PHE A 4 -5.75 1.96 -26.53
CA PHE A 4 -4.87 1.21 -25.63
C PHE A 4 -5.37 -0.23 -25.43
N GLN A 5 -4.43 -1.15 -25.30
CA GLN A 5 -4.75 -2.58 -25.11
C GLN A 5 -5.20 -2.83 -23.68
N THR A 6 -6.24 -3.66 -23.50
CA THR A 6 -6.64 -4.21 -22.21
C THR A 6 -6.12 -5.63 -22.06
N ILE A 7 -5.51 -5.93 -20.91
CA ILE A 7 -5.10 -7.26 -20.51
C ILE A 7 -6.10 -7.76 -19.47
N PHE A 8 -6.66 -8.94 -19.73
CA PHE A 8 -7.64 -9.58 -18.84
C PHE A 8 -6.95 -10.60 -17.93
N HIS A 9 -7.30 -10.54 -16.66
CA HIS A 9 -6.85 -11.47 -15.64
C HIS A 9 -8.06 -12.14 -15.00
N LYS A 10 -7.91 -13.43 -14.69
CA LYS A 10 -8.87 -14.17 -13.87
C LYS A 10 -8.15 -14.81 -12.71
N THR A 11 -8.58 -14.50 -11.51
CA THR A 11 -7.91 -14.92 -10.27
C THR A 11 -8.92 -15.27 -9.17
N GLU A 12 -8.45 -15.79 -8.05
CA GLU A 12 -9.29 -16.06 -6.88
C GLU A 12 -9.38 -14.85 -5.96
N LEU A 13 -8.27 -14.11 -5.82
CA LEU A 13 -8.17 -12.92 -4.99
C LEU A 13 -7.49 -11.79 -5.75
N CYS A 14 -8.11 -10.62 -5.78
CA CYS A 14 -7.50 -9.37 -6.23
C CYS A 14 -7.27 -8.45 -5.04
N ILE A 15 -6.03 -7.99 -4.86
CA ILE A 15 -5.66 -7.07 -3.79
C ILE A 15 -5.29 -5.73 -4.42
N ILE A 16 -5.96 -4.66 -3.99
CA ILE A 16 -5.70 -3.28 -4.42
C ILE A 16 -4.90 -2.59 -3.32
N GLY A 17 -3.68 -2.18 -3.66
CA GLY A 17 -2.75 -1.58 -2.73
C GLY A 17 -1.66 -2.55 -2.26
N GLY A 18 -0.41 -2.22 -2.60
CA GLY A 18 0.80 -2.99 -2.26
C GLY A 18 1.57 -2.41 -1.08
N GLY A 19 0.89 -1.73 -0.15
CA GLY A 19 1.45 -1.41 1.17
C GLY A 19 1.78 -2.68 1.95
N ILE A 20 2.35 -2.56 3.15
CA ILE A 20 2.70 -3.73 3.98
C ILE A 20 1.51 -4.67 4.17
N ALA A 21 0.30 -4.13 4.39
CA ALA A 21 -0.90 -4.95 4.56
C ALA A 21 -1.21 -5.78 3.31
N GLY A 22 -1.25 -5.15 2.13
CA GLY A 22 -1.54 -5.85 0.87
C GLY A 22 -0.43 -6.82 0.45
N LEU A 23 0.84 -6.45 0.67
CA LEU A 23 1.97 -7.35 0.44
C LEU A 23 1.86 -8.61 1.30
N CYS A 24 1.65 -8.46 2.61
CA CYS A 24 1.51 -9.60 3.52
C CYS A 24 0.28 -10.45 3.18
N ALA A 25 -0.85 -9.82 2.84
CA ALA A 25 -2.06 -10.51 2.44
C ALA A 25 -1.84 -11.35 1.16
N ALA A 26 -1.18 -10.76 0.14
CA ALA A 26 -0.88 -11.45 -1.10
C ALA A 26 0.02 -12.66 -0.88
N VAL A 27 1.10 -12.48 -0.12
CA VAL A 27 2.05 -13.56 0.19
C VAL A 27 1.39 -14.66 1.01
N ALA A 28 0.61 -14.29 2.04
CA ALA A 28 -0.10 -15.26 2.85
C ALA A 28 -1.09 -16.09 2.01
N ALA A 29 -1.93 -15.44 1.22
CA ALA A 29 -2.89 -16.12 0.36
C ALA A 29 -2.21 -17.05 -0.66
N ALA A 30 -1.15 -16.56 -1.33
CA ALA A 30 -0.42 -17.36 -2.30
C ALA A 30 0.28 -18.57 -1.69
N ARG A 31 0.86 -18.44 -0.49
CA ARG A 31 1.47 -19.56 0.26
C ARG A 31 0.44 -20.63 0.66
N HIS A 32 -0.83 -20.24 0.78
CA HIS A 32 -1.95 -21.18 0.96
C HIS A 32 -2.56 -21.72 -0.36
N GLY A 33 -1.93 -21.43 -1.48
CA GLY A 33 -2.30 -21.98 -2.78
C GLY A 33 -3.29 -21.13 -3.58
N THR A 34 -3.69 -19.94 -3.07
CA THR A 34 -4.61 -19.03 -3.76
C THR A 34 -3.86 -18.29 -4.88
N LYS A 35 -4.46 -18.17 -6.04
CA LYS A 35 -3.98 -17.29 -7.10
C LYS A 35 -4.36 -15.85 -6.79
N VAL A 36 -3.38 -14.96 -6.82
CA VAL A 36 -3.52 -13.56 -6.41
C VAL A 36 -3.07 -12.62 -7.52
N VAL A 37 -3.85 -11.58 -7.77
CA VAL A 37 -3.37 -10.37 -8.46
C VAL A 37 -3.18 -9.28 -7.41
N LEU A 38 -1.96 -8.76 -7.28
CA LEU A 38 -1.63 -7.62 -6.44
C LEU A 38 -1.44 -6.39 -7.34
N MET A 39 -2.41 -5.48 -7.31
CA MET A 39 -2.40 -4.23 -8.07
C MET A 39 -1.95 -3.08 -7.16
N HIS A 40 -0.94 -2.34 -7.59
CA HIS A 40 -0.37 -1.24 -6.81
C HIS A 40 -0.05 -0.04 -7.69
N GLU A 41 -0.52 1.13 -7.30
CA GLU A 41 -0.36 2.38 -8.06
C GLU A 41 1.07 2.89 -8.13
N ARG A 42 1.93 2.51 -7.17
CA ARG A 42 3.29 3.00 -7.03
C ARG A 42 4.32 2.02 -7.60
N PRO A 43 5.54 2.50 -7.88
CA PRO A 43 6.63 1.64 -8.35
C PRO A 43 7.21 0.73 -7.25
N MET A 44 7.08 1.11 -5.97
CA MET A 44 7.64 0.38 -4.83
C MET A 44 6.55 -0.19 -3.94
N LEU A 45 6.71 -1.45 -3.53
CA LEU A 45 5.87 -2.05 -2.50
C LEU A 45 6.22 -1.49 -1.12
N GLY A 46 5.30 -1.65 -0.16
CA GLY A 46 5.51 -1.24 1.23
C GLY A 46 4.75 0.01 1.65
N GLY A 47 4.21 0.78 0.69
CA GLY A 47 3.44 2.00 1.00
C GLY A 47 4.27 2.98 1.83
N ASN A 48 3.80 3.37 3.02
CA ASN A 48 4.53 4.29 3.90
C ASN A 48 5.89 3.76 4.36
N ALA A 49 6.10 2.44 4.39
CA ALA A 49 7.38 1.84 4.76
C ALA A 49 8.40 1.81 3.62
N SER A 50 7.99 2.11 2.37
CA SER A 50 8.88 2.14 1.21
C SER A 50 9.87 3.32 1.24
N SER A 51 10.81 3.32 0.30
CA SER A 51 11.74 4.43 0.10
C SER A 51 11.06 5.75 -0.26
N GLU A 52 9.82 5.71 -0.73
CA GLU A 52 9.07 6.92 -1.11
C GLU A 52 8.66 7.76 0.10
N ILE A 53 8.24 7.11 1.21
CA ILE A 53 7.77 7.80 2.42
C ILE A 53 8.76 7.63 3.57
N ARG A 54 9.48 6.48 3.65
CA ARG A 54 10.55 6.18 4.61
C ARG A 54 10.10 6.11 6.07
N MET A 55 8.88 5.63 6.30
CA MET A 55 8.40 5.34 7.64
C MET A 55 8.64 3.85 7.94
N TRP A 56 9.68 3.57 8.71
CA TRP A 56 10.01 2.20 9.09
C TRP A 56 8.84 1.52 9.83
N VAL A 57 8.70 0.22 9.61
CA VAL A 57 7.79 -0.57 10.43
C VAL A 57 8.34 -0.59 11.85
N SER A 58 7.69 0.15 12.74
CA SER A 58 8.10 0.24 14.14
C SER A 58 7.84 -1.05 14.92
N GLY A 59 6.77 -1.78 14.54
CA GLY A 59 6.43 -3.05 15.12
C GLY A 59 5.86 -2.97 16.53
N ALA A 60 5.71 -4.12 17.17
CA ALA A 60 5.25 -4.22 18.54
C ALA A 60 6.36 -3.83 19.51
N HIS A 61 6.00 -3.01 20.51
CA HIS A 61 6.90 -2.54 21.55
C HIS A 61 6.55 -3.08 22.93
N GLY A 62 7.56 -3.29 23.75
CA GLY A 62 7.43 -3.71 25.14
C GLY A 62 8.24 -4.97 25.45
N LYS A 63 8.22 -5.37 26.74
CA LYS A 63 8.94 -6.57 27.18
C LYS A 63 8.31 -7.81 26.52
N ASN A 64 9.10 -8.53 25.72
CA ASN A 64 8.71 -9.73 24.98
C ASN A 64 7.68 -9.49 23.86
N ASN A 65 7.34 -8.25 23.53
CA ASN A 65 6.52 -7.94 22.38
C ASN A 65 7.41 -7.81 21.14
N ARG A 66 7.03 -8.49 20.07
CA ARG A 66 7.68 -8.39 18.75
C ARG A 66 6.70 -8.77 17.66
N GLU A 67 6.99 -8.33 16.46
CA GLU A 67 6.29 -8.81 15.27
C GLU A 67 6.60 -10.28 15.02
N THR A 68 5.66 -10.96 14.37
CA THR A 68 5.76 -12.36 13.97
C THR A 68 5.33 -12.52 12.51
N GLY A 69 5.41 -13.74 11.99
CA GLY A 69 4.94 -14.07 10.64
C GLY A 69 5.72 -13.37 9.54
N ILE A 70 5.03 -12.92 8.49
CA ILE A 70 5.65 -12.33 7.29
C ILE A 70 6.38 -11.03 7.62
N ILE A 71 5.92 -10.24 8.57
CA ILE A 71 6.62 -9.02 9.01
C ILE A 71 7.95 -9.36 9.68
N GLU A 72 7.99 -10.38 10.54
CA GLU A 72 9.26 -10.84 11.13
C GLU A 72 10.21 -11.37 10.04
N GLU A 73 9.69 -12.16 9.10
CA GLU A 73 10.47 -12.66 7.94
C GLU A 73 11.11 -11.53 7.14
N LEU A 74 10.32 -10.52 6.76
CA LEU A 74 10.81 -9.31 6.07
C LEU A 74 11.89 -8.58 6.88
N SER A 75 11.66 -8.44 8.19
CA SER A 75 12.59 -7.75 9.08
C SER A 75 13.92 -8.49 9.21
N LEU A 76 13.89 -9.81 9.35
CA LEU A 76 15.08 -10.65 9.44
C LEU A 76 15.87 -10.64 8.14
N GLU A 77 15.19 -10.77 6.99
CA GLU A 77 15.81 -10.70 5.68
C GLU A 77 16.45 -9.33 5.43
N ASN A 78 15.76 -8.26 5.82
CA ASN A 78 16.31 -6.91 5.72
C ASN A 78 17.53 -6.72 6.64
N HIS A 79 17.51 -7.21 7.86
CA HIS A 79 18.67 -7.13 8.75
C HIS A 79 19.89 -7.86 8.19
N TYR A 80 19.67 -9.02 7.59
CA TYR A 80 20.73 -9.81 6.99
C TYR A 80 21.34 -9.15 5.76
N ARG A 81 20.52 -8.60 4.88
CA ARG A 81 20.95 -8.06 3.57
C ARG A 81 21.27 -6.57 3.59
N ASN A 82 20.79 -5.84 4.57
CA ASN A 82 20.79 -4.37 4.61
C ASN A 82 21.33 -3.82 5.94
N PRO A 83 22.59 -4.11 6.28
CA PRO A 83 23.18 -3.64 7.55
C PRO A 83 23.21 -2.10 7.67
N ASP A 84 23.34 -1.41 6.54
CA ASP A 84 23.39 0.06 6.48
C ASP A 84 22.02 0.73 6.44
N LYS A 85 20.95 -0.03 6.55
CA LYS A 85 19.54 0.46 6.53
C LYS A 85 19.23 1.32 5.30
N ASN A 86 19.70 0.91 4.13
CA ASN A 86 19.40 1.55 2.87
C ASN A 86 17.97 1.25 2.43
N TYR A 87 17.19 2.29 2.16
CA TYR A 87 15.79 2.13 1.76
C TYR A 87 15.61 1.44 0.40
N SER A 88 16.52 1.63 -0.55
CA SER A 88 16.43 0.94 -1.84
C SER A 88 16.66 -0.57 -1.72
N LEU A 89 17.51 -1.01 -0.79
CA LEU A 89 17.66 -2.43 -0.48
C LEU A 89 16.41 -2.98 0.22
N TRP A 90 15.82 -2.21 1.12
CA TRP A 90 14.55 -2.56 1.75
C TRP A 90 13.43 -2.74 0.72
N ASP A 91 13.27 -1.81 -0.24
CA ASP A 91 12.32 -1.95 -1.34
C ASP A 91 12.58 -3.24 -2.14
N GLY A 92 13.85 -3.57 -2.38
CA GLY A 92 14.25 -4.81 -3.05
C GLY A 92 13.78 -6.05 -2.29
N VAL A 93 13.94 -6.08 -0.97
CA VAL A 93 13.47 -7.20 -0.12
C VAL A 93 11.94 -7.39 -0.24
N MET A 94 11.17 -6.31 -0.17
CA MET A 94 9.72 -6.36 -0.32
C MET A 94 9.29 -6.80 -1.72
N TYR A 95 9.95 -6.26 -2.75
CA TYR A 95 9.69 -6.61 -4.13
C TYR A 95 9.95 -8.10 -4.40
N GLU A 96 11.11 -8.61 -4.00
CA GLU A 96 11.49 -10.00 -4.19
C GLU A 96 10.52 -10.96 -3.49
N LEU A 97 10.05 -10.63 -2.30
CA LEU A 97 9.08 -11.43 -1.60
C LEU A 97 7.78 -11.60 -2.40
N ALA A 98 7.27 -10.53 -3.01
CA ALA A 98 6.09 -10.62 -3.86
C ALA A 98 6.39 -11.30 -5.20
N ALA A 99 7.45 -10.86 -5.88
CA ALA A 99 7.77 -11.27 -7.26
C ALA A 99 8.16 -12.76 -7.37
N TYR A 100 8.77 -13.31 -6.32
CA TYR A 100 9.21 -14.70 -6.30
C TYR A 100 8.29 -15.64 -5.50
N THR A 101 7.20 -15.13 -4.92
CA THR A 101 6.18 -16.00 -4.34
C THR A 101 5.28 -16.56 -5.45
N PRO A 102 5.29 -17.88 -5.69
CA PRO A 102 4.45 -18.48 -6.73
C PRO A 102 2.97 -18.19 -6.49
N GLY A 103 2.23 -17.92 -7.57
CA GLY A 103 0.79 -17.64 -7.49
C GLY A 103 0.45 -16.14 -7.38
N ILE A 104 1.43 -15.25 -7.28
CA ILE A 104 1.21 -13.80 -7.33
C ILE A 104 1.48 -13.27 -8.73
N THR A 105 0.50 -12.56 -9.29
CA THR A 105 0.68 -11.67 -10.44
C THR A 105 0.80 -10.24 -9.91
N LEU A 106 1.98 -9.64 -10.05
CA LEU A 106 2.28 -8.31 -9.52
C LEU A 106 2.12 -7.25 -10.61
N LEU A 107 1.26 -6.27 -10.37
CA LEU A 107 1.01 -5.12 -11.24
C LEU A 107 1.41 -3.83 -10.51
N LEU A 108 2.65 -3.39 -10.70
CA LEU A 108 3.15 -2.11 -10.20
C LEU A 108 2.84 -0.97 -11.15
N ASN A 109 2.83 0.27 -10.66
CA ASN A 109 2.43 1.47 -11.40
C ASN A 109 1.06 1.32 -12.07
N CYS A 110 0.17 0.56 -11.42
CA CYS A 110 -1.16 0.23 -11.90
C CYS A 110 -2.20 0.80 -10.93
N THR A 111 -2.81 1.89 -11.34
CA THR A 111 -3.83 2.59 -10.55
C THR A 111 -5.19 1.99 -10.81
N CYS A 112 -5.84 1.49 -9.76
CA CYS A 112 -7.24 1.04 -9.84
C CYS A 112 -8.14 2.27 -10.00
N ASP A 113 -8.90 2.34 -11.08
CA ASP A 113 -9.70 3.50 -11.48
C ASP A 113 -11.18 3.21 -11.72
N ASP A 114 -11.55 1.93 -11.82
CA ASP A 114 -12.94 1.52 -12.02
C ASP A 114 -13.22 0.13 -11.42
N CYS A 115 -14.50 -0.16 -11.17
CA CYS A 115 -14.96 -1.48 -10.79
C CYS A 115 -16.33 -1.80 -11.39
N GLN A 116 -16.58 -3.07 -11.65
CA GLN A 116 -17.88 -3.58 -12.08
C GLN A 116 -18.57 -4.29 -10.93
N MET A 117 -19.86 -3.97 -10.76
CA MET A 117 -20.70 -4.50 -9.70
C MET A 117 -21.86 -5.32 -10.27
N GLU A 118 -22.16 -6.46 -9.64
CA GLU A 118 -23.43 -7.18 -9.79
C GLU A 118 -24.18 -7.13 -8.45
N GLY A 119 -25.16 -6.24 -8.37
CA GLY A 119 -25.82 -5.96 -7.08
C GLY A 119 -24.81 -5.40 -6.06
N ASN A 120 -24.64 -6.10 -4.95
CA ASN A 120 -23.69 -5.72 -3.89
C ASN A 120 -22.34 -6.47 -3.99
N ARG A 121 -22.06 -7.09 -5.11
CA ARG A 121 -20.83 -7.86 -5.32
C ARG A 121 -19.95 -7.21 -6.36
N VAL A 122 -18.68 -7.02 -6.04
CA VAL A 122 -17.65 -6.67 -7.00
C VAL A 122 -17.37 -7.88 -7.90
N VAL A 123 -17.39 -7.68 -9.22
CA VAL A 123 -17.11 -8.72 -10.22
C VAL A 123 -15.73 -8.55 -10.81
N SER A 124 -15.37 -7.33 -11.18
CA SER A 124 -14.04 -7.00 -11.67
C SER A 124 -13.62 -5.61 -11.24
N VAL A 125 -12.32 -5.37 -11.29
CA VAL A 125 -11.72 -4.04 -11.18
C VAL A 125 -10.88 -3.76 -12.39
N SER A 126 -10.80 -2.48 -12.78
CA SER A 126 -9.91 -2.01 -13.84
C SER A 126 -8.83 -1.11 -13.29
N GLY A 127 -7.67 -1.12 -13.93
CA GLY A 127 -6.58 -0.23 -13.58
C GLY A 127 -5.71 0.10 -14.79
N TRP A 128 -5.21 1.33 -14.79
CA TRP A 128 -4.26 1.82 -15.77
C TRP A 128 -2.82 1.60 -15.30
N GLN A 129 -2.05 0.84 -16.07
CA GLN A 129 -0.62 0.66 -15.83
C GLN A 129 0.20 1.64 -16.66
N MET A 130 0.78 2.63 -16.01
CA MET A 130 1.49 3.72 -16.68
C MET A 130 2.74 3.24 -17.42
N THR A 131 3.48 2.28 -16.85
CA THR A 131 4.76 1.81 -17.43
C THR A 131 4.59 1.02 -18.72
N THR A 132 3.49 0.30 -18.89
CA THR A 132 3.20 -0.48 -20.10
C THR A 132 2.20 0.20 -21.03
N GLN A 133 1.54 1.28 -20.57
CA GLN A 133 0.46 1.97 -21.25
C GLN A 133 -0.69 1.02 -21.64
N ARG A 134 -1.12 0.19 -20.67
CA ARG A 134 -2.18 -0.80 -20.82
C ARG A 134 -3.18 -0.69 -19.70
N PHE A 135 -4.42 -1.03 -20.02
CA PHE A 135 -5.41 -1.32 -19.01
C PHE A 135 -5.29 -2.78 -18.56
N HIS A 136 -5.55 -3.01 -17.28
CA HIS A 136 -5.68 -4.34 -16.71
C HIS A 136 -7.08 -4.47 -16.13
N GLU A 137 -7.84 -5.44 -16.60
CA GLU A 137 -9.12 -5.81 -16.01
C GLU A 137 -8.95 -7.13 -15.27
N VAL A 138 -9.32 -7.14 -13.99
CA VAL A 138 -9.13 -8.30 -13.10
C VAL A 138 -10.46 -8.79 -12.60
N GLU A 139 -10.93 -9.95 -13.11
CA GLU A 139 -12.03 -10.70 -12.56
C GLU A 139 -11.55 -11.55 -11.39
N ALA A 140 -12.23 -11.49 -10.25
CA ALA A 140 -11.84 -12.26 -9.07
C ALA A 140 -13.05 -12.75 -8.25
N GLY A 141 -12.82 -13.80 -7.48
CA GLY A 141 -13.80 -14.29 -6.51
C GLY A 141 -13.94 -13.37 -5.29
N LEU A 142 -12.83 -12.78 -4.86
CA LEU A 142 -12.74 -11.87 -3.72
C LEU A 142 -11.85 -10.67 -4.06
N PHE A 143 -12.17 -9.53 -3.43
CA PHE A 143 -11.40 -8.29 -3.56
C PHE A 143 -11.04 -7.78 -2.17
N ALA A 144 -9.80 -7.33 -1.99
CA ALA A 144 -9.33 -6.72 -0.76
C ALA A 144 -8.79 -5.31 -1.05
N ASP A 145 -9.37 -4.32 -0.41
CA ASP A 145 -8.85 -2.95 -0.44
C ASP A 145 -7.78 -2.77 0.64
N CYS A 146 -6.54 -2.68 0.20
CA CYS A 146 -5.36 -2.40 1.02
C CYS A 146 -4.66 -1.11 0.56
N SER A 147 -5.39 -0.23 -0.13
CA SER A 147 -4.86 0.99 -0.74
C SER A 147 -4.43 2.05 0.28
N GLY A 148 -4.93 1.97 1.51
CA GLY A 148 -4.74 2.99 2.55
C GLY A 148 -5.70 4.17 2.42
N ASP A 149 -6.29 4.35 1.23
CA ASP A 149 -7.22 5.45 0.91
C ASP A 149 -8.64 4.97 0.63
N SER A 150 -8.92 3.68 0.84
CA SER A 150 -10.22 3.05 0.57
C SER A 150 -10.71 3.27 -0.87
N VAL A 151 -9.85 3.05 -1.85
CA VAL A 151 -10.12 3.31 -3.28
C VAL A 151 -11.39 2.60 -3.77
N LEU A 152 -11.66 1.38 -3.30
CA LEU A 152 -12.85 0.64 -3.69
C LEU A 152 -14.14 1.19 -3.08
N ALA A 153 -14.11 1.86 -1.94
CA ALA A 153 -15.34 2.32 -1.29
C ALA A 153 -16.16 3.28 -2.19
N PRO A 154 -15.59 4.38 -2.72
CA PRO A 154 -16.33 5.23 -3.65
C PRO A 154 -16.68 4.55 -4.97
N LEU A 155 -15.82 3.66 -5.49
CA LEU A 155 -16.07 2.96 -6.76
C LEU A 155 -17.22 1.96 -6.66
N THR A 156 -17.39 1.33 -5.50
CA THR A 156 -18.47 0.35 -5.25
C THR A 156 -19.77 0.97 -4.74
N GLY A 157 -19.72 2.25 -4.33
CA GLY A 157 -20.84 2.90 -3.65
C GLY A 157 -21.03 2.43 -2.20
N ALA A 158 -20.02 1.79 -1.60
CA ALA A 158 -20.03 1.44 -0.18
C ALA A 158 -19.98 2.69 0.71
N ASP A 159 -20.56 2.60 1.88
CA ASP A 159 -20.49 3.68 2.87
C ASP A 159 -19.04 3.86 3.34
N PHE A 160 -18.58 5.09 3.35
CA PHE A 160 -17.26 5.46 3.90
C PHE A 160 -17.32 6.81 4.58
N ARG A 161 -16.36 7.08 5.44
CA ARG A 161 -16.20 8.36 6.15
C ARG A 161 -14.83 8.95 5.91
N MET A 162 -14.77 10.27 5.94
CA MET A 162 -13.52 11.02 5.87
C MET A 162 -13.48 12.03 7.02
N GLY A 163 -12.31 12.17 7.64
CA GLY A 163 -12.10 13.04 8.80
C GLY A 163 -12.10 12.27 10.11
N ARG A 164 -12.35 12.98 11.22
CA ARG A 164 -12.34 12.39 12.56
C ARG A 164 -13.75 12.36 13.13
N GLU A 165 -14.10 11.23 13.73
CA GLU A 165 -15.34 11.06 14.50
C GLU A 165 -15.28 11.81 15.84
N ALA A 166 -16.44 12.04 16.43
CA ALA A 166 -16.51 12.62 17.77
C ALA A 166 -16.31 11.56 18.85
N GLU A 167 -15.71 11.95 19.99
CA GLU A 167 -15.52 11.11 21.19
C GLU A 167 -16.76 10.31 21.56
N ARG A 168 -17.94 10.96 21.56
CA ARG A 168 -19.22 10.33 21.94
C ARG A 168 -19.65 9.19 21.02
N GLU A 169 -19.08 9.06 19.85
CA GLU A 169 -19.51 8.05 18.87
C GLU A 169 -18.97 6.65 19.21
N PHE A 170 -17.71 6.56 19.64
CA PHE A 170 -17.05 5.31 19.99
C PHE A 170 -16.45 5.29 21.40
N GLY A 171 -16.54 6.40 22.15
CA GLY A 171 -16.01 6.50 23.50
C GLY A 171 -14.49 6.56 23.58
N GLU A 172 -13.83 7.10 22.55
CA GLU A 172 -12.38 7.22 22.49
C GLU A 172 -11.91 8.55 23.10
N ASP A 173 -11.06 8.49 24.12
CA ASP A 173 -10.60 9.64 24.92
C ASP A 173 -9.71 10.63 24.16
N ILE A 174 -9.10 10.19 23.06
CA ILE A 174 -8.24 11.02 22.19
C ILE A 174 -9.00 11.62 20.99
N ALA A 175 -10.26 11.22 20.79
CA ALA A 175 -11.08 11.76 19.72
C ALA A 175 -11.53 13.20 20.04
N PRO A 176 -11.78 14.05 19.01
CA PRO A 176 -12.28 15.39 19.24
C PRO A 176 -13.69 15.39 19.82
N GLN A 177 -14.06 16.43 20.55
CA GLN A 177 -15.43 16.60 21.10
C GLN A 177 -16.51 16.65 20.01
N GLN A 178 -16.16 17.15 18.83
CA GLN A 178 -17.02 17.23 17.65
C GLN A 178 -16.31 16.66 16.45
N ALA A 179 -17.04 15.88 15.65
CA ALA A 179 -16.53 15.36 14.39
C ALA A 179 -16.07 16.49 13.44
N ASP A 180 -14.99 16.28 12.72
CA ASP A 180 -14.48 17.23 11.73
C ASP A 180 -14.02 16.53 10.46
N LYS A 181 -13.61 17.31 9.44
CA LYS A 181 -13.11 16.80 8.15
C LYS A 181 -11.59 16.78 8.06
N LYS A 182 -10.89 16.86 9.18
CA LYS A 182 -9.41 16.84 9.17
C LYS A 182 -8.92 15.43 8.88
N THR A 183 -8.00 15.34 7.94
CA THR A 183 -7.26 14.12 7.59
C THR A 183 -5.81 14.23 8.06
N MET A 184 -5.01 13.20 7.79
CA MET A 184 -3.57 13.26 8.00
C MET A 184 -2.98 14.45 7.24
N GLY A 185 -2.12 15.21 7.91
CA GLY A 185 -1.43 16.33 7.29
C GLY A 185 -0.44 15.87 6.22
N MET A 186 -0.20 16.72 5.24
CA MET A 186 0.89 16.53 4.29
C MET A 186 2.22 16.72 5.02
N SER A 187 3.09 15.72 4.95
CA SER A 187 4.43 15.77 5.55
C SER A 187 5.48 15.78 4.45
N CYS A 188 6.39 16.74 4.52
CA CYS A 188 7.61 16.74 3.73
C CYS A 188 8.78 16.30 4.61
N MET A 189 9.49 15.26 4.19
CA MET A 189 10.71 14.84 4.87
C MET A 189 11.89 15.59 4.25
N ILE A 190 12.58 16.38 5.10
CA ILE A 190 13.76 17.16 4.71
C ILE A 190 14.95 16.55 5.43
N GLN A 191 15.96 16.15 4.67
CA GLN A 191 17.24 15.78 5.26
C GLN A 191 18.07 17.03 5.48
N ALA A 192 18.41 17.33 6.74
CA ALA A 192 19.22 18.46 7.12
C ALA A 192 20.38 17.99 8.01
N ARG A 193 21.42 18.80 8.07
CA ARG A 193 22.51 18.65 9.06
C ARG A 193 22.76 19.98 9.75
N GLU A 194 23.20 19.90 10.99
CA GLU A 194 23.62 21.06 11.73
C GLU A 194 25.00 21.54 11.24
N GLU A 195 25.15 22.84 10.99
CA GLU A 195 26.40 23.45 10.60
C GLU A 195 27.04 24.13 11.84
N SER A 196 28.37 24.16 11.89
CA SER A 196 29.12 24.73 13.00
C SER A 196 29.05 26.27 13.09
N ARG A 197 28.46 26.90 12.09
CA ARG A 197 28.29 28.38 12.00
C ARG A 197 26.94 28.71 11.34
N PRO A 198 26.34 29.86 11.66
CA PRO A 198 25.13 30.31 11.00
C PRO A 198 25.33 30.39 9.48
N SER A 199 24.41 29.79 8.73
CA SER A 199 24.34 29.91 7.28
C SER A 199 23.04 30.59 6.88
N GLU A 200 23.13 31.53 5.93
CA GLU A 200 21.99 32.27 5.42
C GLU A 200 21.37 31.45 4.27
N PHE A 201 20.06 31.31 4.29
CA PHE A 201 19.33 30.71 3.17
C PHE A 201 19.23 31.74 2.05
N ILE A 202 19.81 31.41 0.89
CA ILE A 202 19.68 32.19 -0.33
C ILE A 202 18.68 31.47 -1.24
N PRO A 203 17.45 32.02 -1.44
CA PRO A 203 16.49 31.40 -2.32
C PRO A 203 17.00 31.38 -3.75
N PRO A 204 16.70 30.32 -4.53
CA PRO A 204 17.02 30.29 -5.95
C PRO A 204 16.27 31.41 -6.69
N SER A 205 16.94 32.01 -7.68
CA SER A 205 16.39 33.06 -8.55
C SER A 205 15.33 32.53 -9.51
#